data_a3a4d28811af50451b6d2e234ec3f568
#
_entry.id   a3a4d28811af50451b6d2e234ec3f568
#
_cell.length_a   1.000
_cell.length_b   1.000
_cell.length_c   1.000
_cell.angle_alpha   90.00
_cell.angle_beta   90.00
_cell.angle_gamma   90.00
#
_symmetry.space_group_name_H-M   'P 1'
#
loop_
_entity.id
_entity.type
_entity.pdbx_description
1 polymer ?
#
loop_
_entity_poly.entity_id
_entity_poly.type
_entity_poly.pdbx_seq_one_letter_code
_entity_poly.pdbx_strand_id
1 'polypeptide(L)'
;HRMKQSEAFTLSIGTLAIVDTWLTATVFPVPVWVTFIAWASFFVLGGGSDGFVKSVASNLTGVAISSLTLLGIATTSNTAFTVAVLVGIGSAAMVQASKIKLLDVLPAIVWGFASTVGTTVATGKPITTVGWSNPALVGAAALLTGAVFGLLSELLGNALTAKRALQTA
;
A
#
# COMPACT_ATOMS: atom_id res chain seq x y z
N HIS A 1 10.16 21.26 27.70
CA HIS A 1 9.88 21.36 26.26
C HIS A 1 8.97 20.22 25.83
N ARG A 2 7.74 20.57 25.48
CA ARG A 2 6.83 19.62 24.83
C ARG A 2 7.48 19.17 23.52
N MET A 3 7.61 17.86 23.29
CA MET A 3 7.98 17.36 21.97
C MET A 3 6.85 17.76 21.03
N LYS A 4 7.15 18.52 19.98
CA LYS A 4 6.16 18.87 18.99
C LYS A 4 5.67 17.58 18.33
N GLN A 5 4.41 17.52 17.94
CA GLN A 5 3.86 16.34 17.27
C GLN A 5 4.72 15.91 16.07
N SER A 6 5.24 16.87 15.30
CA SER A 6 6.16 16.61 14.19
C SER A 6 7.43 15.87 14.60
N GLU A 7 8.01 16.20 15.76
CA GLU A 7 9.23 15.52 16.27
C GLU A 7 8.93 14.10 16.73
N ALA A 8 7.78 13.89 17.39
CA ALA A 8 7.33 12.57 17.81
C ALA A 8 7.10 11.65 16.61
N PHE A 9 6.46 12.16 15.55
CA PHE A 9 6.27 11.42 14.31
C PHE A 9 7.58 11.22 13.53
N THR A 10 8.51 12.17 13.56
CA THR A 10 9.85 11.99 12.99
C THR A 10 10.56 10.78 13.61
N LEU A 11 10.54 10.68 14.94
CA LEU A 11 11.16 9.54 15.63
C LEU A 11 10.40 8.24 15.35
N SER A 12 9.07 8.27 15.43
CA SER A 12 8.23 7.10 15.21
C SER A 12 8.40 6.53 13.79
N ILE A 13 8.17 7.36 12.78
CA ILE A 13 8.26 6.93 11.38
C ILE A 13 9.69 6.54 11.03
N GLY A 14 10.69 7.33 11.44
CA GLY A 14 12.10 7.03 11.15
C GLY A 14 12.54 5.69 11.75
N THR A 15 12.22 5.42 13.01
CA THR A 15 12.55 4.15 13.66
C THR A 15 11.83 2.97 12.99
N LEU A 16 10.54 3.11 12.73
CA LEU A 16 9.77 2.03 12.11
C LEU A 16 10.15 1.81 10.65
N ALA A 17 10.61 2.85 9.93
CA ALA A 17 11.15 2.68 8.57
C ALA A 17 12.44 1.85 8.56
N ILE A 18 13.29 1.98 9.58
CA ILE A 18 14.46 1.10 9.75
C ILE A 18 14.00 -0.35 9.95
N VAL A 19 13.01 -0.56 10.82
CA VAL A 19 12.47 -1.90 11.10
C VAL A 19 11.83 -2.51 9.85
N ASP A 20 10.98 -1.76 9.15
CA ASP A 20 10.32 -2.22 7.92
C ASP A 20 11.33 -2.60 6.84
N THR A 21 12.30 -1.73 6.59
CA THR A 21 13.34 -1.96 5.58
C THR A 21 14.20 -3.17 5.93
N TRP A 22 14.59 -3.35 7.20
CA TRP A 22 15.35 -4.51 7.64
C TRP A 22 14.53 -5.80 7.55
N LEU A 23 13.27 -5.76 8.01
CA LEU A 23 12.36 -6.91 8.02
C LEU A 23 12.09 -7.41 6.59
N THR A 24 11.81 -6.50 5.66
CA THR A 24 11.53 -6.84 4.26
C THR A 24 12.78 -7.28 3.50
N ALA A 25 13.97 -6.88 3.94
CA ALA A 25 15.22 -7.33 3.34
C ALA A 25 15.69 -8.70 3.84
N THR A 26 15.28 -9.14 5.04
CA THR A 26 15.86 -10.31 5.70
C THR A 26 14.87 -11.43 6.02
N VAL A 27 13.68 -11.09 6.52
CA VAL A 27 12.73 -12.07 7.07
C VAL A 27 11.51 -12.25 6.20
N PHE A 28 10.99 -11.17 5.67
CA PHE A 28 9.74 -11.13 4.91
C PHE A 28 9.95 -10.45 3.56
N PRO A 29 10.36 -11.22 2.51
CA PRO A 29 10.83 -10.67 1.26
C PRO A 29 9.70 -10.11 0.40
N VAL A 30 9.24 -8.93 0.75
CA VAL A 30 8.29 -8.12 -0.05
C VAL A 30 8.95 -6.79 -0.43
N PRO A 31 8.53 -6.15 -1.52
CA PRO A 31 9.12 -4.89 -1.95
C PRO A 31 8.84 -3.77 -0.95
N VAL A 32 9.89 -3.24 -0.33
CA VAL A 32 9.79 -2.18 0.69
C VAL A 32 9.16 -0.89 0.14
N TRP A 33 9.38 -0.56 -1.12
CA TRP A 33 8.76 0.61 -1.73
C TRP A 33 7.23 0.51 -1.76
N VAL A 34 6.67 -0.71 -1.86
CA VAL A 34 5.22 -0.94 -1.77
C VAL A 34 4.73 -0.76 -0.34
N THR A 35 5.50 -1.19 0.67
CA THR A 35 5.13 -0.93 2.07
C THR A 35 5.06 0.57 2.36
N PHE A 36 5.99 1.37 1.85
CA PHE A 36 5.95 2.83 1.97
C PHE A 36 4.75 3.47 1.28
N ILE A 37 4.35 2.96 0.10
CA ILE A 37 3.14 3.42 -0.58
C ILE A 37 1.89 3.19 0.29
N ALA A 38 1.74 2.00 0.85
CA ALA A 38 0.62 1.68 1.72
C ALA A 38 0.64 2.46 3.03
N TRP A 39 1.83 2.69 3.59
CA TRP A 39 2.02 3.52 4.77
C TRP A 39 1.58 4.97 4.51
N ALA A 40 1.98 5.55 3.38
CA ALA A 40 1.50 6.87 2.97
C ALA A 40 -0.01 6.88 2.73
N SER A 41 -0.55 5.85 2.07
CA SER A 41 -1.98 5.67 1.85
C SER A 41 -2.77 5.73 3.16
N PHE A 42 -2.30 5.03 4.20
CA PHE A 42 -2.91 5.05 5.53
C PHE A 42 -3.09 6.48 6.07
N PHE A 43 -2.05 7.30 6.01
CA PHE A 43 -2.14 8.69 6.49
C PHE A 43 -3.01 9.58 5.59
N VAL A 44 -2.93 9.41 4.28
CA VAL A 44 -3.76 10.18 3.33
C VAL A 44 -5.26 9.91 3.54
N LEU A 45 -5.62 8.68 3.94
CA LEU A 45 -7.00 8.31 4.22
C LEU A 45 -7.44 8.64 5.66
N GLY A 46 -6.64 9.39 6.40
CA GLY A 46 -6.99 9.98 7.69
C GLY A 46 -6.43 9.26 8.93
N GLY A 47 -5.70 8.16 8.75
CA GLY A 47 -5.16 7.41 9.88
C GLY A 47 -6.23 6.70 10.74
N GLY A 48 -5.82 6.21 11.90
CA GLY A 48 -6.72 5.49 12.81
C GLY A 48 -7.29 4.21 12.22
N SER A 49 -8.30 3.65 12.86
CA SER A 49 -8.98 2.43 12.41
C SER A 49 -9.68 2.62 11.06
N ASP A 50 -10.34 3.76 10.88
CA ASP A 50 -11.08 4.05 9.65
C ASP A 50 -10.15 4.25 8.46
N GLY A 51 -9.06 5.00 8.64
CA GLY A 51 -8.03 5.17 7.62
C GLY A 51 -7.34 3.85 7.27
N PHE A 52 -7.10 3.00 8.26
CA PHE A 52 -6.57 1.65 8.03
C PHE A 52 -7.49 0.81 7.15
N VAL A 53 -8.78 0.71 7.50
CA VAL A 53 -9.76 -0.08 6.75
C VAL A 53 -9.94 0.46 5.34
N LYS A 54 -10.09 1.77 5.18
CA LYS A 54 -10.23 2.43 3.87
C LYS A 54 -8.98 2.22 3.00
N SER A 55 -7.80 2.37 3.58
CA SER A 55 -6.54 2.20 2.87
C SER A 55 -6.36 0.77 2.38
N VAL A 56 -6.54 -0.21 3.26
CA VAL A 56 -6.43 -1.63 2.92
C VAL A 56 -7.45 -2.01 1.86
N ALA A 57 -8.74 -1.65 2.05
CA ALA A 57 -9.79 -1.96 1.09
C ALA A 57 -9.51 -1.36 -0.29
N SER A 58 -9.10 -0.08 -0.36
CA SER A 58 -8.81 0.61 -1.61
C SER A 58 -7.57 0.04 -2.30
N ASN A 59 -6.48 -0.18 -1.57
CA ASN A 59 -5.26 -0.76 -2.12
C ASN A 59 -5.51 -2.17 -2.66
N LEU A 60 -6.21 -3.03 -1.92
CA LEU A 60 -6.52 -4.41 -2.35
C LEU A 60 -7.49 -4.43 -3.54
N THR A 61 -8.41 -3.48 -3.64
CA THR A 61 -9.24 -3.30 -4.84
C THR A 61 -8.36 -2.99 -6.07
N GLY A 62 -7.37 -2.14 -5.91
CA GLY A 62 -6.37 -1.87 -6.96
C GLY A 62 -5.58 -3.12 -7.35
N VAL A 63 -5.18 -3.95 -6.39
CA VAL A 63 -4.54 -5.25 -6.64
C VAL A 63 -5.44 -6.16 -7.47
N ALA A 64 -6.72 -6.27 -7.10
CA ALA A 64 -7.67 -7.11 -7.83
C ALA A 64 -7.88 -6.64 -9.28
N ILE A 65 -8.09 -5.34 -9.49
CA ILE A 65 -8.31 -4.77 -10.83
C ILE A 65 -7.05 -4.92 -11.69
N SER A 66 -5.86 -4.66 -11.15
CA SER A 66 -4.62 -4.82 -11.90
C SER A 66 -4.34 -6.29 -12.23
N SER A 67 -4.64 -7.22 -11.32
CA SER A 67 -4.50 -8.65 -11.56
C SER A 67 -5.37 -9.11 -12.74
N LEU A 68 -6.64 -8.66 -12.79
CA LEU A 68 -7.54 -8.95 -13.91
C LEU A 68 -7.03 -8.30 -15.22
N THR A 69 -6.53 -7.08 -15.16
CA THR A 69 -5.94 -6.38 -16.32
C THR A 69 -4.73 -7.14 -16.86
N LEU A 70 -3.81 -7.55 -15.98
CA LEU A 70 -2.60 -8.29 -16.35
C LEU A 70 -2.93 -9.70 -16.87
N LEU A 71 -3.93 -10.37 -16.29
CA LEU A 71 -4.42 -11.65 -16.81
C LEU A 71 -5.03 -11.49 -18.20
N GLY A 72 -5.81 -10.43 -18.42
CA GLY A 72 -6.33 -10.10 -19.75
C GLY A 72 -5.22 -9.91 -20.78
N ILE A 73 -4.14 -9.21 -20.42
CA ILE A 73 -2.96 -9.04 -21.28
C ILE A 73 -2.28 -10.40 -21.54
N ALA A 74 -2.09 -11.22 -20.51
CA ALA A 74 -1.43 -12.52 -20.63
C ALA A 74 -2.21 -13.53 -21.49
N THR A 75 -3.53 -13.42 -21.54
CA THR A 75 -4.40 -14.34 -22.29
C THR A 75 -4.76 -13.85 -23.70
N THR A 76 -4.38 -12.64 -24.05
CA THR A 76 -4.62 -12.05 -25.38
C THR A 76 -3.28 -11.86 -26.13
N SER A 77 -3.11 -10.72 -26.77
CA SER A 77 -1.86 -10.36 -27.45
C SER A 77 -1.12 -9.26 -26.67
N ASN A 78 0.16 -9.43 -26.45
CA ASN A 78 0.99 -8.43 -25.75
C ASN A 78 1.46 -7.33 -26.73
N THR A 79 0.54 -6.81 -27.56
CA THR A 79 0.83 -5.65 -28.40
C THR A 79 0.61 -4.36 -27.60
N ALA A 80 1.32 -3.31 -27.94
CA ALA A 80 1.18 -2.01 -27.28
C ALA A 80 -0.28 -1.51 -27.27
N PHE A 81 -1.03 -1.76 -28.35
CA PHE A 81 -2.43 -1.37 -28.45
C PHE A 81 -3.32 -2.17 -27.48
N THR A 82 -3.16 -3.49 -27.46
CA THR A 82 -3.93 -4.35 -26.53
C THR A 82 -3.67 -3.99 -25.08
N VAL A 83 -2.40 -3.78 -24.72
CA VAL A 83 -2.01 -3.35 -23.37
C VAL A 83 -2.66 -2.01 -23.04
N ALA A 84 -2.61 -1.03 -23.94
CA ALA A 84 -3.20 0.29 -23.72
C ALA A 84 -4.72 0.21 -23.50
N VAL A 85 -5.43 -0.59 -24.30
CA VAL A 85 -6.88 -0.77 -24.18
C VAL A 85 -7.25 -1.42 -22.85
N LEU A 86 -6.56 -2.51 -22.46
CA LEU A 86 -6.85 -3.22 -21.22
C LEU A 86 -6.51 -2.38 -19.97
N VAL A 87 -5.42 -1.62 -20.01
CA VAL A 87 -5.10 -0.65 -18.95
C VAL A 87 -6.15 0.47 -18.88
N GLY A 88 -6.66 0.93 -20.01
CA GLY A 88 -7.75 1.90 -20.06
C GLY A 88 -9.02 1.37 -19.42
N ILE A 89 -9.40 0.12 -19.72
CA ILE A 89 -10.54 -0.57 -19.10
C ILE A 89 -10.32 -0.71 -17.58
N GLY A 90 -9.14 -1.14 -17.16
CA GLY A 90 -8.78 -1.23 -15.74
C GLY A 90 -8.87 0.12 -15.03
N SER A 91 -8.41 1.19 -15.69
CA SER A 91 -8.50 2.55 -15.15
C SER A 91 -9.95 3.00 -14.98
N ALA A 92 -10.79 2.74 -15.97
CA ALA A 92 -12.24 3.00 -15.88
C ALA A 92 -12.89 2.20 -14.74
N ALA A 93 -12.50 0.94 -14.56
CA ALA A 93 -12.98 0.12 -13.46
C ALA A 93 -12.61 0.68 -12.09
N MET A 94 -11.39 1.22 -11.92
CA MET A 94 -10.98 1.90 -10.68
C MET A 94 -11.87 3.11 -10.37
N VAL A 95 -12.22 3.92 -11.38
CA VAL A 95 -13.15 5.05 -11.21
C VAL A 95 -14.53 4.57 -10.80
N GLN A 96 -15.04 3.49 -11.41
CA GLN A 96 -16.34 2.92 -11.00
C GLN A 96 -16.30 2.38 -9.57
N ALA A 97 -15.22 1.70 -9.17
CA ALA A 97 -15.03 1.22 -7.80
C ALA A 97 -15.02 2.36 -6.78
N SER A 98 -14.45 3.52 -7.12
CA SER A 98 -14.39 4.68 -6.22
C SER A 98 -15.75 5.31 -5.91
N LYS A 99 -16.83 4.90 -6.58
CA LYS A 99 -18.21 5.30 -6.22
C LYS A 99 -18.71 4.63 -4.94
N ILE A 100 -18.06 3.57 -4.51
CA ILE A 100 -18.35 2.88 -3.25
C ILE A 100 -17.74 3.71 -2.11
N LYS A 101 -18.55 4.05 -1.09
CA LYS A 101 -18.14 4.91 0.02
C LYS A 101 -16.87 4.46 0.75
N LEU A 102 -16.63 3.15 0.84
CA LEU A 102 -15.42 2.59 1.43
C LEU A 102 -14.18 2.84 0.57
N LEU A 103 -14.36 3.04 -0.73
CA LEU A 103 -13.34 3.13 -1.77
C LEU A 103 -13.29 4.53 -2.41
N ASP A 104 -13.86 5.54 -1.77
CA ASP A 104 -14.11 6.88 -2.34
C ASP A 104 -12.83 7.72 -2.59
N VAL A 105 -11.67 7.20 -2.24
CA VAL A 105 -10.37 7.82 -2.51
C VAL A 105 -9.70 7.10 -3.67
N LEU A 106 -10.02 7.49 -4.90
CA LEU A 106 -9.48 6.90 -6.13
C LEU A 106 -7.97 6.75 -6.14
N PRO A 107 -7.12 7.72 -5.72
CA PRO A 107 -5.68 7.53 -5.66
C PRO A 107 -5.24 6.29 -4.88
N ALA A 108 -5.92 5.92 -3.81
CA ALA A 108 -5.57 4.75 -3.02
C ALA A 108 -5.80 3.44 -3.78
N ILE A 109 -6.82 3.38 -4.65
CA ILE A 109 -7.04 2.24 -5.56
C ILE A 109 -5.92 2.20 -6.61
N VAL A 110 -5.56 3.35 -7.18
CA VAL A 110 -4.47 3.47 -8.17
C VAL A 110 -3.13 3.02 -7.58
N TRP A 111 -2.85 3.35 -6.32
CA TRP A 111 -1.61 2.88 -5.66
C TRP A 111 -1.56 1.36 -5.53
N GLY A 112 -2.66 0.70 -5.24
CA GLY A 112 -2.74 -0.76 -5.25
C GLY A 112 -2.53 -1.35 -6.64
N PHE A 113 -3.13 -0.75 -7.65
CA PHE A 113 -2.95 -1.12 -9.06
C PHE A 113 -1.48 -0.98 -9.47
N ALA A 114 -0.88 0.19 -9.28
CA ALA A 114 0.50 0.46 -9.63
C ALA A 114 1.49 -0.41 -8.87
N SER A 115 1.23 -0.69 -7.60
CA SER A 115 2.05 -1.59 -6.77
C SER A 115 2.08 -3.00 -7.32
N THR A 116 0.96 -3.53 -7.81
CA THR A 116 0.90 -4.86 -8.42
C THR A 116 1.65 -4.91 -9.74
N VAL A 117 1.42 -3.94 -10.62
CA VAL A 117 2.16 -3.83 -11.90
C VAL A 117 3.66 -3.68 -11.64
N GLY A 118 4.04 -2.79 -10.73
CA GLY A 118 5.44 -2.59 -10.36
C GLY A 118 6.09 -3.84 -9.77
N THR A 119 5.36 -4.63 -9.01
CA THR A 119 5.86 -5.91 -8.46
C THR A 119 6.11 -6.93 -9.56
N THR A 120 5.28 -7.00 -10.60
CA THR A 120 5.57 -7.86 -11.77
C THR A 120 6.87 -7.45 -12.45
N VAL A 121 7.11 -6.17 -12.61
CA VAL A 121 8.35 -5.63 -13.22
C VAL A 121 9.56 -5.90 -12.32
N ALA A 122 9.45 -5.58 -11.03
CA ALA A 122 10.56 -5.69 -10.08
C ALA A 122 10.99 -7.15 -9.85
N THR A 123 10.05 -8.09 -9.83
CA THR A 123 10.35 -9.52 -9.62
C THR A 123 10.62 -10.27 -10.91
N GLY A 124 10.28 -9.73 -12.07
CA GLY A 124 10.31 -10.40 -13.35
C GLY A 124 9.31 -11.55 -13.47
N LYS A 125 8.35 -11.67 -12.57
CA LYS A 125 7.35 -12.74 -12.52
C LYS A 125 6.03 -12.27 -13.09
N PRO A 126 5.42 -13.04 -14.04
CA PRO A 126 4.11 -12.70 -14.58
C PRO A 126 3.01 -12.95 -13.55
N ILE A 127 1.86 -12.33 -13.76
CA ILE A 127 0.67 -12.50 -12.91
C ILE A 127 0.14 -13.94 -12.88
N THR A 128 0.50 -14.75 -13.86
CA THR A 128 0.16 -16.18 -13.97
C THR A 128 1.05 -17.09 -13.11
N THR A 129 2.03 -16.55 -12.41
CA THR A 129 2.90 -17.30 -11.50
C THR A 129 2.09 -18.01 -10.43
N VAL A 130 2.33 -19.30 -10.23
CA VAL A 130 1.64 -20.11 -9.22
C VAL A 130 2.38 -20.03 -7.87
N GLY A 131 1.61 -20.01 -6.78
CA GLY A 131 2.12 -20.05 -5.41
C GLY A 131 2.38 -18.69 -4.79
N TRP A 132 3.06 -18.69 -3.65
CA TRP A 132 3.28 -17.50 -2.81
C TRP A 132 4.16 -16.43 -3.45
N SER A 133 4.88 -16.75 -4.51
CA SER A 133 5.67 -15.78 -5.27
C SER A 133 4.88 -15.06 -6.37
N ASN A 134 3.57 -15.26 -6.45
CA ASN A 134 2.71 -14.52 -7.36
C ASN A 134 2.77 -13.02 -7.04
N PRO A 135 3.01 -12.15 -8.05
CA PRO A 135 3.15 -10.70 -7.81
C PRO A 135 1.95 -10.04 -7.13
N ALA A 136 0.73 -10.53 -7.37
CA ALA A 136 -0.46 -10.00 -6.69
C ALA A 136 -0.44 -10.32 -5.19
N LEU A 137 -0.04 -11.55 -4.83
CA LEU A 137 0.08 -11.94 -3.41
C LEU A 137 1.23 -11.21 -2.73
N VAL A 138 2.39 -11.10 -3.38
CA VAL A 138 3.54 -10.36 -2.86
C VAL A 138 3.21 -8.88 -2.69
N GLY A 139 2.57 -8.27 -3.68
CA GLY A 139 2.12 -6.87 -3.62
C GLY A 139 1.07 -6.65 -2.53
N ALA A 140 0.08 -7.53 -2.42
CA ALA A 140 -0.94 -7.46 -1.37
C ALA A 140 -0.33 -7.59 0.03
N ALA A 141 0.60 -8.54 0.22
CA ALA A 141 1.32 -8.71 1.48
C ALA A 141 2.13 -7.46 1.85
N ALA A 142 2.82 -6.84 0.88
CA ALA A 142 3.55 -5.59 1.09
C ALA A 142 2.61 -4.43 1.46
N LEU A 143 1.46 -4.30 0.79
CA LEU A 143 0.47 -3.26 1.08
C LEU A 143 -0.12 -3.42 2.48
N LEU A 144 -0.44 -4.64 2.89
CA LEU A 144 -0.91 -4.93 4.25
C LEU A 144 0.16 -4.60 5.30
N THR A 145 1.41 -4.99 5.04
CA THR A 145 2.55 -4.67 5.91
C THR A 145 2.70 -3.16 6.09
N GLY A 146 2.66 -2.40 5.00
CA GLY A 146 2.75 -0.94 5.04
C GLY A 146 1.61 -0.27 5.81
N ALA A 147 0.37 -0.76 5.65
CA ALA A 147 -0.77 -0.28 6.42
C ALA A 147 -0.60 -0.53 7.93
N VAL A 148 -0.07 -1.71 8.31
CA VAL A 148 0.25 -2.04 9.71
C VAL A 148 1.33 -1.10 10.25
N PHE A 149 2.41 -0.86 9.52
CA PHE A 149 3.44 0.11 9.92
C PHE A 149 2.90 1.54 10.01
N GLY A 150 1.96 1.92 9.14
CA GLY A 150 1.23 3.18 9.23
C GLY A 150 0.52 3.32 10.59
N LEU A 151 -0.28 2.32 10.96
CA LEU A 151 -0.99 2.28 12.23
C LEU A 151 -0.03 2.29 13.43
N LEU A 152 1.01 1.46 13.40
CA LEU A 152 2.01 1.42 14.47
C LEU A 152 2.74 2.75 14.62
N SER A 153 3.08 3.42 13.53
CA SER A 153 3.76 4.73 13.57
C SER A 153 2.86 5.83 14.15
N GLU A 154 1.57 5.79 13.86
CA GLU A 154 0.60 6.72 14.47
C GLU A 154 0.46 6.48 15.98
N LEU A 155 0.28 5.21 16.38
CA LEU A 155 0.18 4.85 17.80
C LEU A 155 1.43 5.25 18.59
N LEU A 156 2.62 4.97 18.04
CA LEU A 156 3.89 5.33 18.68
C LEU A 156 4.07 6.85 18.72
N GLY A 157 3.80 7.56 17.63
CA GLY A 157 3.89 9.03 17.57
C GLY A 157 2.98 9.71 18.60
N ASN A 158 1.74 9.23 18.70
CA ASN A 158 0.78 9.73 19.67
C ASN A 158 1.20 9.40 21.13
N ALA A 159 1.73 8.21 21.38
CA ALA A 159 2.23 7.82 22.71
C ALA A 159 3.44 8.66 23.14
N LEU A 160 4.35 8.99 22.24
CA LEU A 160 5.50 9.86 22.52
C LEU A 160 5.08 11.29 22.84
N THR A 161 4.02 11.78 22.20
CA THR A 161 3.44 13.09 22.49
C THR A 161 2.75 13.10 23.85
N ALA A 162 1.97 12.06 24.19
CA ALA A 162 1.20 11.95 25.43
C ALA A 162 2.08 11.72 26.68
N LYS A 163 3.10 10.85 26.62
CA LYS A 163 3.99 10.55 27.76
C LYS A 163 4.67 11.80 28.35
N ARG A 164 4.95 12.80 27.53
CA ARG A 164 5.59 14.03 28.00
C ARG A 164 4.61 15.01 28.65
N ALA A 165 3.32 14.92 28.34
CA ALA A 165 2.29 15.71 29.01
C ALA A 165 2.07 15.29 30.47
N LEU A 166 2.23 13.96 30.76
CA LEU A 166 2.09 13.42 32.12
C LEU A 166 3.32 13.64 33.01
N GLN A 167 4.50 13.92 32.45
CA GLN A 167 5.74 14.21 33.21
C GLN A 167 5.87 15.67 33.60
N THR A 168 4.99 16.55 33.09
CA THR A 168 5.01 18.00 33.33
C THR A 168 3.79 18.48 34.15
N ALA A 169 2.95 17.57 34.61
CA ALA A 169 1.83 17.79 35.53
C ALA A 169 2.17 17.28 36.94
#